data_aeba73f620db06d1a1718a7203fbd5ef
#
_entry.id   aeba73f620db06d1a1718a7203fbd5ef
#
_cell.length_a   1.000
_cell.length_b   1.000
_cell.length_c   1.000
_cell.angle_alpha   90.00
_cell.angle_beta   90.00
_cell.angle_gamma   90.00
#
_symmetry.space_group_name_H-M   'P 1'
#
loop_
_entity.id
_entity.type
_entity.pdbx_description
1 polymer ?
#
loop_
_entity_poly.entity_id
_entity_poly.type
_entity_poly.pdbx_seq_one_letter_code
_entity_poly.pdbx_strand_id
1 'polypeptide(L)'
;ELVEIQLKDGTTRSGRVVQIEGEKIVVQVFEGTNDLSLENTKTKLLGRPMELPVSKEILGRVFNGAGRPIDGLGEIYAEEMMDINGLPLNPVSRVYPRNYINTGISSIDCLATLIRGQKLPIFSGSGLPHDRLAVQIVKQAKVADESGKGFAIVFAAMGVTNDVANYFKRSFKEAGVMERVVMFLNLSNDPIIE
;
A
#
# COMPACT_ATOMS: atom_id res chain seq x y z
N GLU A 1 -11.43 -11.70 -8.69
CA GLU A 1 -10.70 -12.01 -9.93
C GLU A 1 -10.31 -10.72 -10.64
N LEU A 2 -9.07 -10.67 -11.15
CA LEU A 2 -8.57 -9.55 -11.95
C LEU A 2 -9.04 -9.64 -13.39
N VAL A 3 -9.21 -8.47 -13.98
CA VAL A 3 -9.65 -8.29 -15.37
C VAL A 3 -8.72 -7.31 -16.07
N GLU A 4 -8.33 -7.63 -17.28
CA GLU A 4 -7.63 -6.73 -18.19
C GLU A 4 -8.60 -6.23 -19.24
N ILE A 5 -8.64 -4.91 -19.43
CA ILE A 5 -9.56 -4.23 -20.34
C ILE A 5 -8.71 -3.50 -21.38
N GLN A 6 -8.78 -3.98 -22.63
CA GLN A 6 -8.09 -3.37 -23.75
C GLN A 6 -9.00 -2.36 -24.46
N LEU A 7 -8.54 -1.13 -24.61
CA LEU A 7 -9.22 -0.06 -25.31
C LEU A 7 -8.87 -0.08 -26.82
N LYS A 8 -9.60 0.71 -27.60
CA LYS A 8 -9.42 0.84 -29.05
C LYS A 8 -8.02 1.34 -29.45
N ASP A 9 -7.40 2.19 -28.64
CA ASP A 9 -6.08 2.76 -28.86
C ASP A 9 -4.93 1.80 -28.48
N GLY A 10 -5.27 0.59 -28.01
CA GLY A 10 -4.31 -0.42 -27.57
C GLY A 10 -3.88 -0.26 -26.10
N THR A 11 -4.32 0.78 -25.41
CA THR A 11 -4.07 0.90 -23.97
C THR A 11 -4.83 -0.17 -23.20
N THR A 12 -4.25 -0.61 -22.08
CA THR A 12 -4.87 -1.58 -21.19
C THR A 12 -5.15 -0.95 -19.84
N ARG A 13 -6.33 -1.24 -19.31
CA ARG A 13 -6.74 -0.89 -17.95
C ARG A 13 -6.94 -2.15 -17.13
N SER A 14 -6.75 -2.02 -15.85
CA SER A 14 -6.99 -3.11 -14.91
C SER A 14 -8.33 -2.93 -14.19
N GLY A 15 -8.93 -4.04 -13.81
CA GLY A 15 -10.14 -4.03 -13.03
C GLY A 15 -10.31 -5.31 -12.23
N ARG A 16 -11.32 -5.32 -11.39
CA ARG A 16 -11.72 -6.52 -10.66
C ARG A 16 -13.19 -6.84 -10.85
N VAL A 17 -13.51 -8.12 -10.85
CA VAL A 17 -14.90 -8.58 -10.81
C VAL A 17 -15.45 -8.31 -9.42
N VAL A 18 -16.56 -7.55 -9.36
CA VAL A 18 -17.27 -7.21 -8.12
C VAL A 18 -18.47 -8.11 -7.94
N GLN A 19 -19.18 -8.41 -9.03
CA GLN A 19 -20.42 -9.16 -8.98
C GLN A 19 -20.60 -10.00 -10.24
N ILE A 20 -21.21 -11.15 -10.09
CA ILE A 20 -21.61 -12.04 -11.18
C ILE A 20 -23.10 -12.33 -11.04
N GLU A 21 -23.89 -11.99 -12.04
CA GLU A 21 -25.33 -12.24 -12.10
C GLU A 21 -25.68 -12.99 -13.39
N GLY A 22 -25.77 -14.32 -13.29
CA GLY A 22 -26.00 -15.17 -14.44
C GLY A 22 -24.94 -14.99 -15.53
N GLU A 23 -25.32 -14.45 -16.67
CA GLU A 23 -24.39 -14.17 -17.79
C GLU A 23 -23.75 -12.77 -17.73
N LYS A 24 -24.09 -11.96 -16.74
CA LYS A 24 -23.58 -10.60 -16.59
C LYS A 24 -22.51 -10.54 -15.52
N ILE A 25 -21.42 -9.86 -15.84
CA ILE A 25 -20.30 -9.62 -14.92
C ILE A 25 -20.16 -8.11 -14.71
N VAL A 26 -20.16 -7.68 -13.46
CA VAL A 26 -19.87 -6.30 -13.08
C VAL A 26 -18.41 -6.17 -12.76
N VAL A 27 -17.70 -5.36 -13.53
CA VAL A 27 -16.28 -5.11 -13.37
C VAL A 27 -16.07 -3.68 -12.89
N GLN A 28 -15.30 -3.54 -11.82
CA GLN A 28 -14.83 -2.26 -11.32
C GLN A 28 -13.48 -1.95 -11.94
N VAL A 29 -13.40 -0.88 -12.74
CA VAL A 29 -12.20 -0.47 -13.46
C VAL A 29 -11.37 0.47 -12.58
N PHE A 30 -10.08 0.22 -12.44
CA PHE A 30 -9.21 1.00 -11.56
C PHE A 30 -8.89 2.37 -12.13
N GLU A 31 -8.54 2.46 -13.40
CA GLU A 31 -8.17 3.72 -14.06
C GLU A 31 -9.39 4.49 -14.64
N GLY A 32 -10.59 4.18 -14.15
CA GLY A 32 -11.84 4.83 -14.58
C GLY A 32 -12.41 4.26 -15.88
N THR A 33 -13.65 4.69 -16.20
CA THR A 33 -14.44 4.15 -17.32
C THR A 33 -14.50 5.08 -18.53
N ASN A 34 -13.79 6.20 -18.52
CA ASN A 34 -13.73 7.12 -19.65
C ASN A 34 -13.19 6.41 -20.90
N ASP A 35 -13.70 6.75 -22.06
CA ASP A 35 -13.28 6.20 -23.37
C ASP A 35 -13.52 4.69 -23.58
N LEU A 36 -14.24 4.02 -22.67
CA LEU A 36 -14.71 2.66 -22.90
C LEU A 36 -15.84 2.68 -23.94
N SER A 37 -15.72 1.87 -24.98
CA SER A 37 -16.70 1.72 -26.05
C SER A 37 -17.25 0.30 -26.09
N LEU A 38 -18.57 0.16 -26.23
CA LEU A 38 -19.21 -1.15 -26.36
C LEU A 38 -18.74 -1.94 -27.59
N GLU A 39 -18.30 -1.26 -28.64
CA GLU A 39 -17.90 -1.89 -29.89
C GLU A 39 -16.43 -2.30 -29.94
N ASN A 40 -15.56 -1.60 -29.22
CA ASN A 40 -14.10 -1.71 -29.40
C ASN A 40 -13.34 -2.08 -28.12
N THR A 41 -14.05 -2.28 -27.01
CA THR A 41 -13.42 -2.70 -25.76
C THR A 41 -13.41 -4.21 -25.66
N LYS A 42 -12.24 -4.79 -25.38
CA LYS A 42 -12.09 -6.21 -25.12
C LYS A 42 -11.73 -6.44 -23.67
N THR A 43 -12.45 -7.35 -23.04
CA THR A 43 -12.26 -7.69 -21.63
C THR A 43 -11.74 -9.11 -21.51
N LYS A 44 -10.64 -9.30 -20.79
CA LYS A 44 -10.03 -10.59 -20.51
C LYS A 44 -10.03 -10.85 -19.01
N LEU A 45 -10.66 -11.94 -18.60
CA LEU A 45 -10.57 -12.45 -17.23
C LEU A 45 -9.22 -13.14 -17.07
N LEU A 46 -8.49 -12.79 -16.00
CA LEU A 46 -7.12 -13.31 -15.79
C LEU A 46 -7.07 -14.60 -14.97
N GLY A 47 -8.18 -15.01 -14.36
CA GLY A 47 -8.27 -16.24 -13.57
C GLY A 47 -7.48 -16.23 -12.26
N ARG A 48 -6.99 -15.05 -11.82
CA ARG A 48 -6.20 -14.91 -10.60
C ARG A 48 -6.68 -13.72 -9.76
N PRO A 49 -6.45 -13.74 -8.43
CA PRO A 49 -6.69 -12.59 -7.58
C PRO A 49 -5.67 -11.47 -7.85
N MET A 50 -5.83 -10.37 -7.15
CA MET A 50 -4.80 -9.33 -7.11
C MET A 50 -3.67 -9.79 -6.20
N GLU A 51 -2.46 -9.82 -6.73
CA GLU A 51 -1.26 -10.28 -6.06
C GLU A 51 -0.20 -9.18 -6.06
N LEU A 52 0.59 -9.15 -5.00
CA LEU A 52 1.76 -8.29 -4.89
C LEU A 52 3.04 -9.11 -4.93
N PRO A 53 4.08 -8.63 -5.63
CA PRO A 53 5.39 -9.25 -5.58
C PRO A 53 6.02 -9.05 -4.20
N VAL A 54 6.47 -10.14 -3.59
CA VAL A 54 7.17 -10.10 -2.29
C VAL A 54 8.59 -10.58 -2.47
N SER A 55 9.53 -9.69 -2.20
CA SER A 55 10.96 -9.98 -2.18
C SER A 55 11.66 -8.91 -1.34
N LYS A 56 12.94 -9.10 -1.05
CA LYS A 56 13.75 -8.05 -0.40
C LYS A 56 13.96 -6.83 -1.30
N GLU A 57 13.79 -6.97 -2.60
CA GLU A 57 13.95 -5.89 -3.58
C GLU A 57 12.87 -4.81 -3.50
N ILE A 58 11.75 -5.08 -2.83
CA ILE A 58 10.70 -4.08 -2.60
C ILE A 58 11.10 -3.01 -1.57
N LEU A 59 12.12 -3.29 -0.75
CA LEU A 59 12.61 -2.32 0.23
C LEU A 59 13.23 -1.12 -0.49
N GLY A 60 12.90 0.07 -0.03
CA GLY A 60 13.33 1.32 -0.65
C GLY A 60 12.53 1.76 -1.87
N ARG A 61 11.59 0.94 -2.34
CA ARG A 61 10.81 1.18 -3.54
C ARG A 61 9.53 1.95 -3.27
N VAL A 62 9.02 2.58 -4.32
CA VAL A 62 7.76 3.35 -4.30
C VAL A 62 6.80 2.80 -5.33
N PHE A 63 5.60 2.47 -4.89
CA PHE A 63 4.53 1.89 -5.69
C PHE A 63 3.32 2.82 -5.74
N ASN A 64 2.49 2.68 -6.77
CA ASN A 64 1.15 3.24 -6.78
C ASN A 64 0.18 2.37 -5.96
N GLY A 65 -1.09 2.74 -5.89
CA GLY A 65 -2.11 1.98 -5.16
C GLY A 65 -2.36 0.57 -5.71
N ALA A 66 -2.15 0.35 -7.00
CA ALA A 66 -2.25 -0.97 -7.65
C ALA A 66 -0.99 -1.84 -7.48
N GLY A 67 0.03 -1.37 -6.75
CA GLY A 67 1.28 -2.12 -6.53
C GLY A 67 2.26 -2.07 -7.69
N ARG A 68 2.10 -1.15 -8.66
CA ARG A 68 3.05 -0.95 -9.75
C ARG A 68 4.16 0.02 -9.33
N PRO A 69 5.43 -0.25 -9.63
CA PRO A 69 6.52 0.67 -9.32
C PRO A 69 6.35 2.02 -10.03
N ILE A 70 6.55 3.12 -9.29
CA ILE A 70 6.50 4.50 -9.82
C ILE A 70 7.77 5.30 -9.56
N ASP A 71 8.84 4.61 -9.15
CA ASP A 71 10.14 5.20 -8.85
C ASP A 71 11.11 5.23 -10.04
N GLY A 72 10.72 4.67 -11.18
CA GLY A 72 11.55 4.61 -12.38
C GLY A 72 12.65 3.54 -12.36
N LEU A 73 12.68 2.67 -11.37
CA LEU A 73 13.70 1.62 -11.23
C LEU A 73 13.33 0.29 -11.91
N GLY A 74 12.21 0.25 -12.63
CA GLY A 74 11.73 -0.94 -13.34
C GLY A 74 10.93 -1.90 -12.47
N GLU A 75 10.53 -3.02 -13.06
CA GLU A 75 9.72 -4.05 -12.43
C GLU A 75 10.49 -4.80 -11.33
N ILE A 76 9.72 -5.39 -10.41
CA ILE A 76 10.27 -6.23 -9.34
C ILE A 76 10.28 -7.68 -9.78
N TYR A 77 11.43 -8.33 -9.64
CA TYR A 77 11.54 -9.77 -9.79
C TYR A 77 11.19 -10.44 -8.47
N ALA A 78 9.94 -10.89 -8.38
CA ALA A 78 9.41 -11.44 -7.14
C ALA A 78 9.99 -12.82 -6.82
N GLU A 79 10.37 -13.02 -5.57
CA GLU A 79 10.64 -14.36 -5.04
C GLU A 79 9.32 -15.14 -4.87
N GLU A 80 8.24 -14.41 -4.53
CA GLU A 80 6.91 -14.96 -4.30
C GLU A 80 5.84 -13.92 -4.68
N MET A 81 4.71 -14.38 -5.23
CA MET A 81 3.51 -13.57 -5.47
C MET A 81 2.49 -13.87 -4.37
N MET A 82 2.07 -12.88 -3.64
CA MET A 82 1.11 -13.06 -2.54
C MET A 82 -0.22 -12.37 -2.83
N ASP A 83 -1.32 -13.10 -2.59
CA ASP A 83 -2.67 -12.55 -2.65
C ASP A 83 -2.83 -11.42 -1.62
N ILE A 84 -3.27 -10.24 -2.07
CA ILE A 84 -3.47 -9.07 -1.20
C ILE A 84 -4.51 -9.30 -0.09
N ASN A 85 -5.44 -10.23 -0.28
CA ASN A 85 -6.44 -10.56 0.74
C ASN A 85 -5.83 -11.37 1.90
N GLY A 86 -4.65 -11.95 1.68
CA GLY A 86 -3.99 -12.81 2.66
C GLY A 86 -4.75 -14.11 2.93
N LEU A 87 -4.28 -14.82 3.93
CA LEU A 87 -4.92 -16.05 4.38
C LEU A 87 -5.74 -15.79 5.66
N PRO A 88 -6.89 -16.47 5.83
CA PRO A 88 -7.66 -16.38 7.05
C PRO A 88 -6.84 -16.91 8.24
N LEU A 89 -6.70 -16.09 9.27
CA LEU A 89 -5.98 -16.47 10.48
C LEU A 89 -6.93 -17.12 11.47
N ASN A 90 -6.63 -18.37 11.88
CA ASN A 90 -7.36 -19.03 12.94
C ASN A 90 -7.20 -18.22 14.25
N PRO A 91 -8.29 -17.80 14.91
CA PRO A 91 -8.21 -17.05 16.17
C PRO A 91 -7.41 -17.76 17.28
N VAL A 92 -7.40 -19.08 17.30
CA VAL A 92 -6.65 -19.89 18.28
C VAL A 92 -5.12 -19.76 18.08
N SER A 93 -4.67 -19.49 16.87
CA SER A 93 -3.23 -19.29 16.58
C SER A 93 -2.72 -17.90 16.92
N ARG A 94 -3.59 -16.99 17.37
CA ARG A 94 -3.18 -15.63 17.75
C ARG A 94 -2.41 -15.66 19.07
N VAL A 95 -1.27 -15.01 19.06
CA VAL A 95 -0.44 -14.82 20.26
C VAL A 95 -0.52 -13.36 20.67
N TYR A 96 -0.60 -13.09 21.97
CA TYR A 96 -0.56 -11.73 22.49
C TYR A 96 0.82 -11.11 22.17
N PRO A 97 0.88 -9.97 21.46
CA PRO A 97 2.14 -9.32 21.17
C PRO A 97 2.74 -8.76 22.47
N ARG A 98 4.07 -8.90 22.60
CA ARG A 98 4.80 -8.44 23.79
C ARG A 98 5.81 -7.34 23.46
N ASN A 99 6.20 -7.22 22.19
CA ASN A 99 7.24 -6.30 21.76
C ASN A 99 6.61 -4.93 21.48
N TYR A 100 7.06 -3.91 22.19
CA TYR A 100 6.61 -2.55 21.91
C TYR A 100 7.45 -1.91 20.81
N ILE A 101 6.84 -0.93 20.15
CA ILE A 101 7.46 -0.09 19.14
C ILE A 101 7.69 1.27 19.79
N ASN A 102 8.95 1.63 19.98
CA ASN A 102 9.30 2.97 20.43
C ASN A 102 9.15 3.93 19.25
N THR A 103 8.20 4.85 19.33
CA THR A 103 7.92 5.83 18.28
C THR A 103 8.78 7.09 18.41
N GLY A 104 9.43 7.29 19.56
CA GLY A 104 10.17 8.49 19.91
C GLY A 104 9.27 9.69 20.23
N ILE A 105 7.96 9.46 20.40
CA ILE A 105 6.98 10.48 20.76
C ILE A 105 6.46 10.14 22.15
N SER A 106 6.84 10.98 23.15
CA SER A 106 6.59 10.70 24.54
C SER A 106 5.11 10.48 24.88
N SER A 107 4.20 11.23 24.27
CA SER A 107 2.76 11.04 24.48
C SER A 107 2.25 9.68 24.00
N ILE A 108 2.80 9.14 22.90
CA ILE A 108 2.46 7.81 22.42
C ILE A 108 3.14 6.76 23.29
N ASP A 109 4.44 6.90 23.47
CA ASP A 109 5.24 5.87 24.15
C ASP A 109 4.88 5.69 25.64
N CYS A 110 4.42 6.78 26.30
CA CYS A 110 4.04 6.73 27.72
C CYS A 110 2.55 6.47 27.97
N LEU A 111 1.65 7.00 27.11
CA LEU A 111 0.21 6.98 27.40
C LEU A 111 -0.56 6.00 26.53
N ALA A 112 -0.08 5.73 25.31
CA ALA A 112 -0.75 4.88 24.32
C ALA A 112 0.27 3.96 23.64
N THR A 113 1.14 3.35 24.42
CA THR A 113 2.26 2.53 23.95
C THR A 113 1.87 1.63 22.80
N LEU A 114 2.53 1.80 21.66
CA LEU A 114 2.29 1.00 20.46
C LEU A 114 2.97 -0.36 20.60
N ILE A 115 2.20 -1.42 20.52
CA ILE A 115 2.68 -2.79 20.59
C ILE A 115 2.59 -3.42 19.21
N ARG A 116 3.54 -4.25 18.85
CA ARG A 116 3.59 -4.95 17.56
C ARG A 116 2.29 -5.74 17.34
N GLY A 117 1.61 -5.48 16.21
CA GLY A 117 0.29 -6.06 15.90
C GLY A 117 -0.91 -5.25 16.39
N GLN A 118 -0.69 -4.17 17.15
CA GLN A 118 -1.74 -3.26 17.59
C GLN A 118 -2.04 -2.19 16.54
N LYS A 119 -3.29 -1.73 16.50
CA LYS A 119 -3.70 -0.55 15.74
C LYS A 119 -3.73 0.67 16.67
N LEU A 120 -3.04 1.72 16.29
CA LEU A 120 -3.07 3.01 16.97
C LEU A 120 -3.68 4.04 16.02
N PRO A 121 -4.97 4.38 16.12
CA PRO A 121 -5.56 5.42 15.30
C PRO A 121 -5.11 6.79 15.80
N ILE A 122 -4.75 7.67 14.87
CA ILE A 122 -4.42 9.07 15.11
C ILE A 122 -5.37 9.92 14.29
N PHE A 123 -6.25 10.66 14.94
CA PHE A 123 -7.18 11.57 14.29
C PHE A 123 -6.68 13.00 14.43
N SER A 124 -6.74 13.76 13.35
CA SER A 124 -6.38 15.17 13.36
C SER A 124 -7.37 16.01 12.56
N GLY A 125 -7.55 17.26 12.97
CA GLY A 125 -8.31 18.23 12.19
C GLY A 125 -7.49 18.80 11.03
N SER A 126 -8.19 19.47 10.10
CA SER A 126 -7.55 20.17 8.99
C SER A 126 -6.57 21.22 9.49
N GLY A 127 -5.41 21.33 8.84
CA GLY A 127 -4.36 22.31 9.20
C GLY A 127 -3.42 21.87 10.31
N LEU A 128 -3.66 20.75 10.97
CA LEU A 128 -2.73 20.17 11.93
C LEU A 128 -1.59 19.42 11.24
N PRO A 129 -0.39 19.39 11.82
CA PRO A 129 0.80 18.84 11.18
C PRO A 129 0.90 17.29 11.29
N HIS A 130 -0.18 16.56 10.94
CA HIS A 130 -0.24 15.10 11.00
C HIS A 130 0.79 14.43 10.11
N ASP A 131 1.11 15.01 8.95
CA ASP A 131 2.13 14.48 8.05
C ASP A 131 3.53 14.51 8.71
N ARG A 132 3.83 15.57 9.45
CA ARG A 132 5.09 15.67 10.21
C ARG A 132 5.16 14.63 11.32
N LEU A 133 4.03 14.38 11.99
CA LEU A 133 3.94 13.34 13.01
C LEU A 133 4.20 11.95 12.40
N ALA A 134 3.59 11.63 11.27
CA ALA A 134 3.80 10.38 10.56
C ALA A 134 5.27 10.19 10.15
N VAL A 135 5.87 11.23 9.57
CA VAL A 135 7.30 11.24 9.21
C VAL A 135 8.19 11.02 10.43
N GLN A 136 7.89 11.67 11.54
CA GLN A 136 8.67 11.53 12.76
C GLN A 136 8.61 10.11 13.31
N ILE A 137 7.44 9.49 13.33
CA ILE A 137 7.28 8.09 13.74
C ILE A 137 8.14 7.17 12.86
N VAL A 138 8.05 7.30 11.54
CA VAL A 138 8.82 6.46 10.60
C VAL A 138 10.33 6.64 10.78
N LYS A 139 10.79 7.87 10.99
CA LYS A 139 12.22 8.16 11.21
C LYS A 139 12.76 7.57 12.50
N GLN A 140 11.97 7.62 13.56
CA GLN A 140 12.41 7.31 14.93
C GLN A 140 12.05 5.89 15.37
N ALA A 141 11.07 5.25 14.70
CA ALA A 141 10.57 3.94 15.10
C ALA A 141 11.69 2.92 15.31
N LYS A 142 11.69 2.32 16.49
CA LYS A 142 12.56 1.23 16.89
C LYS A 142 11.72 0.12 17.48
N VAL A 143 11.99 -1.10 17.07
CA VAL A 143 11.36 -2.30 17.64
C VAL A 143 12.36 -2.92 18.61
N ALA A 144 11.93 -3.15 19.84
CA ALA A 144 12.72 -3.94 20.79
C ALA A 144 12.62 -5.42 20.34
N ASP A 145 13.53 -5.84 19.48
CA ASP A 145 13.61 -7.21 19.01
C ASP A 145 14.90 -7.85 19.49
N GLU A 146 14.75 -8.85 20.36
CA GLU A 146 15.87 -9.64 20.88
C GLU A 146 16.49 -10.55 19.80
N SER A 147 15.78 -10.75 18.68
CA SER A 147 16.25 -11.63 17.60
C SER A 147 17.32 -11.02 16.70
N GLY A 148 17.62 -9.73 16.85
CA GLY A 148 18.57 -9.01 16.01
C GLY A 148 18.18 -8.91 14.53
N LYS A 149 16.98 -9.35 14.17
CA LYS A 149 16.42 -9.19 12.82
C LYS A 149 15.92 -7.77 12.67
N GLY A 150 16.37 -7.08 11.63
CA GLY A 150 15.87 -5.76 11.29
C GLY A 150 14.36 -5.77 11.08
N PHE A 151 13.73 -4.59 11.06
CA PHE A 151 12.32 -4.43 10.70
C PHE A 151 12.18 -3.57 9.47
N ALA A 152 11.13 -3.83 8.69
CA ALA A 152 10.72 -3.02 7.56
C ALA A 152 9.48 -2.21 7.91
N ILE A 153 9.31 -1.08 7.26
CA ILE A 153 8.15 -0.21 7.40
C ILE A 153 7.41 -0.22 6.07
N VAL A 154 6.13 -0.55 6.10
CA VAL A 154 5.23 -0.35 4.97
C VAL A 154 4.47 0.95 5.21
N PHE A 155 4.72 1.93 4.35
CA PHE A 155 4.10 3.24 4.42
C PHE A 155 3.08 3.38 3.29
N ALA A 156 1.81 3.51 3.63
CA ALA A 156 0.73 3.74 2.67
C ALA A 156 0.13 5.12 2.88
N ALA A 157 0.14 5.95 1.83
CA ALA A 157 -0.51 7.26 1.81
C ALA A 157 -1.62 7.25 0.76
N MET A 158 -2.86 7.44 1.20
CA MET A 158 -4.06 7.37 0.37
C MET A 158 -4.73 8.74 0.27
N GLY A 159 -5.09 9.16 -0.95
CA GLY A 159 -5.75 10.43 -1.22
C GLY A 159 -4.91 11.67 -0.91
N VAL A 160 -3.58 11.54 -0.96
CA VAL A 160 -2.66 12.64 -0.67
C VAL A 160 -2.37 13.47 -1.92
N THR A 161 -2.05 14.76 -1.73
CA THR A 161 -1.60 15.61 -2.82
C THR A 161 -0.17 15.27 -3.23
N ASN A 162 0.22 15.64 -4.46
CA ASN A 162 1.59 15.45 -4.95
C ASN A 162 2.65 16.09 -4.02
N ASP A 163 2.34 17.24 -3.43
CA ASP A 163 3.26 17.94 -2.53
C ASP A 163 3.50 17.14 -1.26
N VAL A 164 2.44 16.56 -0.69
CA VAL A 164 2.52 15.70 0.50
C VAL A 164 3.27 14.41 0.18
N ALA A 165 3.00 13.78 -0.96
CA ALA A 165 3.72 12.58 -1.39
C ALA A 165 5.23 12.85 -1.57
N ASN A 166 5.58 13.97 -2.20
CA ASN A 166 6.97 14.39 -2.37
C ASN A 166 7.62 14.77 -1.03
N TYR A 167 6.87 15.38 -0.11
CA TYR A 167 7.34 15.65 1.24
C TYR A 167 7.73 14.36 1.97
N PHE A 168 6.91 13.31 1.90
CA PHE A 168 7.24 12.00 2.49
C PHE A 168 8.48 11.39 1.86
N LYS A 169 8.54 11.28 0.52
CA LYS A 169 9.69 10.74 -0.22
C LYS A 169 10.99 11.44 0.18
N ARG A 170 11.00 12.76 0.14
CA ARG A 170 12.17 13.57 0.48
C ARG A 170 12.57 13.39 1.95
N SER A 171 11.60 13.44 2.85
CA SER A 171 11.85 13.31 4.29
C SER A 171 12.47 11.96 4.67
N PHE A 172 12.02 10.86 4.05
CA PHE A 172 12.58 9.53 4.32
C PHE A 172 13.96 9.36 3.70
N LYS A 173 14.19 9.93 2.51
CA LYS A 173 15.50 9.93 1.85
C LYS A 173 16.53 10.74 2.64
N GLU A 174 16.20 11.96 3.06
CA GLU A 174 17.08 12.82 3.86
C GLU A 174 17.41 12.22 5.23
N ALA A 175 16.48 11.45 5.80
CA ALA A 175 16.71 10.76 7.07
C ALA A 175 17.49 9.45 6.94
N GLY A 176 17.81 9.00 5.72
CA GLY A 176 18.50 7.73 5.48
C GLY A 176 17.70 6.48 5.89
N VAL A 177 16.36 6.61 6.00
CA VAL A 177 15.50 5.48 6.40
C VAL A 177 14.83 4.79 5.22
N MET A 178 14.98 5.34 4.01
CA MET A 178 14.30 4.85 2.81
C MET A 178 14.59 3.38 2.53
N GLU A 179 15.81 2.91 2.77
CA GLU A 179 16.23 1.52 2.53
C GLU A 179 15.42 0.46 3.31
N ARG A 180 14.73 0.86 4.37
CA ARG A 180 13.85 -0.01 5.16
C ARG A 180 12.36 0.30 5.01
N VAL A 181 12.02 1.23 4.11
CA VAL A 181 10.62 1.67 3.88
C VAL A 181 10.16 1.18 2.52
N VAL A 182 8.99 0.60 2.46
CA VAL A 182 8.24 0.35 1.23
C VAL A 182 7.10 1.36 1.18
N MET A 183 6.99 2.13 0.11
CA MET A 183 5.96 3.16 0.00
C MET A 183 4.89 2.78 -1.01
N PHE A 184 3.63 2.87 -0.61
CA PHE A 184 2.47 2.83 -1.50
C PHE A 184 1.81 4.20 -1.50
N LEU A 185 1.62 4.77 -2.68
CA LEU A 185 1.09 6.12 -2.84
C LEU A 185 -0.11 6.08 -3.78
N ASN A 186 -1.27 6.48 -3.26
CA ASN A 186 -2.45 6.80 -4.04
C ASN A 186 -2.68 8.30 -3.92
N LEU A 187 -2.59 9.01 -5.03
CA LEU A 187 -2.71 10.47 -5.06
C LEU A 187 -4.18 10.88 -5.11
N SER A 188 -4.46 12.14 -4.78
CA SER A 188 -5.83 12.67 -4.76
C SER A 188 -6.52 12.69 -6.13
N ASN A 189 -5.76 12.62 -7.22
CA ASN A 189 -6.24 12.52 -8.61
C ASN A 189 -6.21 11.09 -9.15
N ASP A 190 -5.66 10.14 -8.40
CA ASP A 190 -5.72 8.74 -8.77
C ASP A 190 -7.12 8.16 -8.46
N PRO A 191 -7.52 7.09 -9.12
CA PRO A 191 -8.77 6.42 -8.81
C PRO A 191 -8.84 5.97 -7.35
N ILE A 192 -10.00 6.20 -6.70
CA ILE A 192 -10.21 5.85 -5.28
C ILE A 192 -10.04 4.34 -5.01
N ILE A 193 -10.14 3.54 -6.05
CA ILE A 193 -10.16 2.07 -5.98
C ILE A 193 -8.77 1.47 -6.14
N GLU A 194 -7.86 2.25 -6.60
CA GLU A 194 -6.46 1.87 -6.80
C GLU A 194 -5.67 1.64 -5.49
#